data_bc029efac82ffb999ca4b3c9a732eaa2
#
_entry.id   bc029efac82ffb999ca4b3c9a732eaa2
#
_cell.length_a   1.000
_cell.length_b   1.000
_cell.length_c   1.000
_cell.angle_alpha   90.00
_cell.angle_beta   90.00
_cell.angle_gamma   90.00
#
_symmetry.space_group_name_H-M   'P 1'
#
loop_
_entity.id
_entity.type
_entity.pdbx_description
1 polymer ?
#
loop_
_entity_poly.entity_id
_entity_poly.type
_entity_poly.pdbx_seq_one_letter_code
_entity_poly.pdbx_strand_id
1 'polypeptide(L)'
;MQTRTTTQPLRGRYAPSPSGDLHMGNLRTALLAWLFARAGGGQFVLRVEDLDQPRVRAGAAQRMLDDLQWLGLDWDEGPDCGGPYAPYVQSERVAIYRDYLQHLRTADLVYPCYCSRAEVAQATRIASAPQQGAEEGPRYPGTCRTLTRQQRAAYEAAGRRPALRFRVPDERIVTFNDLIEGSITQHVQHAVGDFIVCRSDGIFAYQFAVVVDDGLMR
;
A
#
# COMPACT_ATOMS: atom_id res chain seq x y z
N MET A 1 -30.92 -2.63 24.69
CA MET A 1 -29.48 -2.46 24.41
C MET A 1 -29.35 -1.75 23.07
N GLN A 2 -29.27 -0.41 23.07
CA GLN A 2 -29.22 0.39 21.84
C GLN A 2 -27.82 0.31 21.27
N THR A 3 -27.69 -0.34 20.13
CA THR A 3 -26.48 -0.27 19.30
C THR A 3 -26.34 1.16 18.77
N ARG A 4 -25.44 1.93 19.36
CA ARG A 4 -24.99 3.20 18.79
C ARG A 4 -24.24 2.87 17.49
N THR A 5 -24.95 2.91 16.39
CA THR A 5 -24.33 3.03 15.07
C THR A 5 -23.78 4.46 14.97
N THR A 6 -22.53 4.64 15.38
CA THR A 6 -21.78 5.83 14.99
C THR A 6 -21.47 5.66 13.50
N THR A 7 -22.35 6.17 12.65
CA THR A 7 -22.06 6.35 11.23
C THR A 7 -20.97 7.40 11.16
N GLN A 8 -19.72 6.93 11.06
CA GLN A 8 -18.64 7.84 10.66
C GLN A 8 -19.01 8.41 9.29
N PRO A 9 -18.78 9.71 9.06
CA PRO A 9 -19.05 10.30 7.75
C PRO A 9 -18.25 9.55 6.70
N LEU A 10 -18.87 9.30 5.54
CA LEU A 10 -18.21 8.63 4.42
C LEU A 10 -16.95 9.43 4.03
N ARG A 11 -15.83 8.74 3.86
CA ARG A 11 -14.58 9.34 3.39
C ARG A 11 -14.12 8.63 2.12
N GLY A 12 -14.14 9.37 1.02
CA GLY A 12 -13.53 8.93 -0.23
C GLY A 12 -12.13 9.47 -0.37
N ARG A 13 -11.31 8.80 -1.17
CA ARG A 13 -9.99 9.32 -1.50
C ARG A 13 -9.61 9.08 -2.96
N TYR A 14 -8.77 9.97 -3.47
CA TYR A 14 -7.96 9.72 -4.65
C TYR A 14 -6.48 9.91 -4.30
N ALA A 15 -5.65 8.93 -4.66
CA ALA A 15 -4.26 8.90 -4.20
C ALA A 15 -3.32 8.56 -5.37
N PRO A 16 -3.07 9.53 -6.29
CA PRO A 16 -2.25 9.29 -7.46
C PRO A 16 -0.75 9.35 -7.17
N SER A 17 0.03 8.56 -7.93
CA SER A 17 1.49 8.66 -7.96
C SER A 17 1.92 9.65 -9.06
N PRO A 18 2.77 10.66 -8.76
CA PRO A 18 3.17 11.70 -9.72
C PRO A 18 4.26 11.18 -10.70
N SER A 19 3.98 10.08 -11.39
CA SER A 19 4.88 9.44 -12.36
C SER A 19 4.72 9.97 -13.78
N GLY A 20 3.79 10.86 -14.02
CA GLY A 20 3.44 11.48 -15.30
C GLY A 20 2.14 12.26 -15.18
N ASP A 21 1.62 12.71 -16.32
CA ASP A 21 0.35 13.42 -16.39
C ASP A 21 -0.83 12.44 -16.22
N LEU A 22 -1.99 12.93 -15.77
CA LEU A 22 -3.18 12.13 -15.64
C LEU A 22 -3.72 11.74 -17.02
N HIS A 23 -4.07 10.47 -17.19
CA HIS A 23 -4.79 10.01 -18.36
C HIS A 23 -6.27 9.75 -18.02
N MET A 24 -7.09 9.51 -19.03
CA MET A 24 -8.55 9.32 -18.87
C MET A 24 -8.92 8.26 -17.83
N GLY A 25 -8.13 7.20 -17.70
CA GLY A 25 -8.36 6.17 -16.68
C GLY A 25 -8.19 6.69 -15.25
N ASN A 26 -7.18 7.54 -15.02
CA ASN A 26 -6.95 8.21 -13.74
C ASN A 26 -8.09 9.16 -13.41
N LEU A 27 -8.48 10.01 -14.38
CA LEU A 27 -9.57 10.98 -14.21
C LEU A 27 -10.91 10.27 -13.94
N ARG A 28 -11.21 9.18 -14.66
CA ARG A 28 -12.39 8.35 -14.40
C ARG A 28 -12.41 7.83 -12.97
N THR A 29 -11.28 7.30 -12.49
CA THR A 29 -11.18 6.77 -11.11
C THR A 29 -11.37 7.87 -10.08
N ALA A 30 -10.75 9.03 -10.28
CA ALA A 30 -10.92 10.19 -9.43
C ALA A 30 -12.37 10.65 -9.37
N LEU A 31 -13.02 10.81 -10.55
CA LEU A 31 -14.42 11.23 -10.68
C LEU A 31 -15.38 10.26 -9.99
N LEU A 32 -15.22 8.96 -10.18
CA LEU A 32 -16.10 7.97 -9.54
C LEU A 32 -15.94 7.96 -8.01
N ALA A 33 -14.71 8.04 -7.51
CA ALA A 33 -14.45 8.12 -6.07
C ALA A 33 -15.02 9.42 -5.47
N TRP A 34 -14.89 10.54 -6.17
CA TRP A 34 -15.44 11.82 -5.79
C TRP A 34 -16.97 11.82 -5.75
N LEU A 35 -17.61 11.35 -6.83
CA LEU A 35 -19.07 11.22 -6.92
C LEU A 35 -19.62 10.34 -5.79
N PHE A 36 -18.97 9.22 -5.50
CA PHE A 36 -19.37 8.32 -4.42
C PHE A 36 -19.31 9.01 -3.05
N ALA A 37 -18.21 9.72 -2.77
CA ALA A 37 -18.07 10.48 -1.53
C ALA A 37 -19.10 11.60 -1.41
N ARG A 38 -19.26 12.41 -2.46
CA ARG A 38 -20.17 13.57 -2.46
C ARG A 38 -21.64 13.15 -2.43
N ALA A 39 -22.03 12.09 -3.13
CA ALA A 39 -23.41 11.57 -3.08
C ALA A 39 -23.80 11.06 -1.68
N GLY A 40 -22.85 10.59 -0.89
CA GLY A 40 -23.03 10.21 0.51
C GLY A 40 -22.92 11.37 1.51
N GLY A 41 -22.75 12.61 1.04
CA GLY A 41 -22.51 13.78 1.91
C GLY A 41 -21.19 13.70 2.67
N GLY A 42 -20.24 12.92 2.14
CA GLY A 42 -18.95 12.64 2.76
C GLY A 42 -17.83 13.60 2.36
N GLN A 43 -16.67 13.38 2.95
CA GLN A 43 -15.43 14.11 2.67
C GLN A 43 -14.62 13.42 1.57
N PHE A 44 -13.85 14.19 0.80
CA PHE A 44 -12.95 13.69 -0.22
C PHE A 44 -11.52 14.12 0.07
N VAL A 45 -10.61 13.15 0.09
CA VAL A 45 -9.20 13.35 0.44
C VAL A 45 -8.33 13.15 -0.80
N LEU A 46 -7.42 14.06 -1.06
CA LEU A 46 -6.40 13.94 -2.08
C LEU A 46 -5.04 13.68 -1.42
N ARG A 47 -4.36 12.59 -1.82
CA ARG A 47 -3.02 12.25 -1.31
C ARG A 47 -2.07 11.97 -2.46
N VAL A 48 -0.91 12.61 -2.45
CA VAL A 48 0.16 12.37 -3.43
C VAL A 48 1.05 11.22 -2.96
N GLU A 49 1.15 10.17 -3.79
CA GLU A 49 1.93 8.96 -3.49
C GLU A 49 3.25 8.94 -4.26
N ASP A 50 4.25 9.61 -3.70
CA ASP A 50 5.55 9.92 -4.32
C ASP A 50 6.74 9.17 -3.69
N LEU A 51 6.53 8.07 -2.97
CA LEU A 51 7.60 7.33 -2.28
C LEU A 51 8.68 6.78 -3.22
N ASP A 52 8.31 6.36 -4.42
CA ASP A 52 9.25 5.84 -5.41
C ASP A 52 9.87 7.01 -6.23
N GLN A 53 10.72 7.78 -5.55
CA GLN A 53 11.32 9.00 -6.08
C GLN A 53 11.89 8.90 -7.50
N PRO A 54 12.56 7.79 -7.91
CA PRO A 54 13.05 7.62 -9.29
C PRO A 54 11.93 7.65 -10.35
N ARG A 55 10.69 7.40 -9.99
CA ARG A 55 9.53 7.45 -10.89
C ARG A 55 8.80 8.78 -10.87
N VAL A 56 9.08 9.64 -9.90
CA VAL A 56 8.46 10.96 -9.78
C VAL A 56 8.95 11.86 -10.91
N ARG A 57 8.02 12.54 -11.57
CA ARG A 57 8.32 13.53 -12.61
C ARG A 57 8.19 14.94 -12.05
N ALA A 58 9.18 15.78 -12.35
CA ALA A 58 9.18 17.18 -11.90
C ALA A 58 7.89 17.89 -12.33
N GLY A 59 7.23 18.55 -11.37
CA GLY A 59 5.98 19.29 -11.58
C GLY A 59 4.75 18.42 -11.82
N ALA A 60 4.85 17.08 -11.88
CA ALA A 60 3.70 16.23 -12.14
C ALA A 60 2.64 16.34 -11.03
N ALA A 61 3.05 16.39 -9.77
CA ALA A 61 2.10 16.55 -8.66
C ALA A 61 1.25 17.82 -8.83
N GLN A 62 1.86 18.97 -9.16
CA GLN A 62 1.11 20.21 -9.38
C GLN A 62 0.16 20.10 -10.58
N ARG A 63 0.63 19.59 -11.73
CA ARG A 63 -0.24 19.39 -12.90
C ARG A 63 -1.43 18.48 -12.59
N MET A 64 -1.24 17.44 -11.77
CA MET A 64 -2.34 16.55 -11.34
C MET A 64 -3.40 17.32 -10.53
N LEU A 65 -2.99 18.23 -9.64
CA LEU A 65 -3.91 19.09 -8.90
C LEU A 65 -4.67 20.02 -9.87
N ASP A 66 -3.93 20.65 -10.79
CA ASP A 66 -4.50 21.56 -11.78
C ASP A 66 -5.52 20.85 -12.69
N ASP A 67 -5.21 19.63 -13.15
CA ASP A 67 -6.10 18.81 -13.98
C ASP A 67 -7.39 18.42 -13.25
N LEU A 68 -7.28 18.04 -11.96
CA LEU A 68 -8.44 17.70 -11.14
C LEU A 68 -9.32 18.93 -10.87
N GLN A 69 -8.72 20.07 -10.59
CA GLN A 69 -9.45 21.34 -10.41
C GLN A 69 -10.11 21.80 -11.71
N TRP A 70 -9.41 21.66 -12.84
CA TRP A 70 -9.99 21.96 -14.16
C TRP A 70 -11.20 21.07 -14.46
N LEU A 71 -11.18 19.81 -14.05
CA LEU A 71 -12.31 18.89 -14.18
C LEU A 71 -13.47 19.21 -13.24
N GLY A 72 -13.31 20.18 -12.33
CA GLY A 72 -14.30 20.57 -11.34
C GLY A 72 -14.36 19.69 -10.10
N LEU A 73 -13.33 18.88 -9.84
CA LEU A 73 -13.22 18.09 -8.63
C LEU A 73 -12.58 18.93 -7.53
N ASP A 74 -13.26 19.03 -6.41
CA ASP A 74 -12.76 19.62 -5.17
C ASP A 74 -12.41 18.56 -4.14
N TRP A 75 -11.60 18.90 -3.15
CA TRP A 75 -11.27 18.04 -2.01
C TRP A 75 -11.27 18.83 -0.71
N ASP A 76 -11.59 18.15 0.39
CA ASP A 76 -11.67 18.73 1.72
C ASP A 76 -10.31 18.71 2.44
N GLU A 77 -9.45 17.76 2.06
CA GLU A 77 -8.12 17.56 2.63
C GLU A 77 -7.15 17.21 1.50
N GLY A 78 -5.97 17.80 1.52
CA GLY A 78 -5.00 17.56 0.46
C GLY A 78 -3.66 18.28 0.66
N PRO A 79 -2.72 18.11 -0.29
CA PRO A 79 -1.38 18.67 -0.16
C PRO A 79 -1.35 20.20 -0.20
N ASP A 80 -2.33 20.84 -0.81
CA ASP A 80 -2.47 22.29 -0.99
C ASP A 80 -3.36 22.97 0.07
N CYS A 81 -4.37 22.27 0.57
CA CYS A 81 -5.30 22.80 1.57
C CYS A 81 -5.06 22.29 2.99
N GLY A 82 -4.20 21.27 3.16
CA GLY A 82 -3.94 20.66 4.46
C GLY A 82 -5.09 19.79 4.96
N GLY A 83 -5.21 19.67 6.28
CA GLY A 83 -6.23 18.88 6.95
C GLY A 83 -5.70 18.23 8.24
N PRO A 84 -6.56 17.50 8.99
CA PRO A 84 -6.22 16.95 10.30
C PRO A 84 -5.17 15.85 10.29
N TYR A 85 -4.91 15.25 9.12
CA TYR A 85 -3.96 14.14 8.95
C TYR A 85 -2.74 14.52 8.11
N ALA A 86 -2.51 15.83 7.92
CA ALA A 86 -1.35 16.33 7.17
C ALA A 86 -0.02 15.77 7.70
N PRO A 87 1.00 15.66 6.83
CA PRO A 87 1.02 16.03 5.41
C PRO A 87 0.30 15.00 4.52
N TYR A 88 -0.15 15.43 3.33
CA TYR A 88 -0.82 14.57 2.33
C TYR A 88 0.10 14.23 1.14
N VAL A 89 1.40 14.27 1.35
CA VAL A 89 2.45 13.84 0.43
C VAL A 89 3.23 12.73 1.11
N GLN A 90 3.31 11.55 0.52
CA GLN A 90 3.87 10.38 1.20
C GLN A 90 5.35 10.51 1.56
N SER A 91 6.16 11.17 0.73
CA SER A 91 7.58 11.42 1.03
C SER A 91 7.77 12.26 2.32
N GLU A 92 6.82 13.05 2.70
CA GLU A 92 6.83 13.85 3.93
C GLU A 92 6.36 13.05 5.17
N ARG A 93 5.82 11.85 4.98
CA ARG A 93 5.26 10.98 6.04
C ARG A 93 6.20 9.87 6.50
N VAL A 94 7.45 9.88 6.05
CA VAL A 94 8.44 8.81 6.32
C VAL A 94 8.64 8.53 7.82
N ALA A 95 8.54 9.55 8.67
CA ALA A 95 8.61 9.38 10.14
C ALA A 95 7.47 8.51 10.66
N ILE A 96 6.24 8.75 10.19
CA ILE A 96 5.05 7.97 10.54
C ILE A 96 5.24 6.49 10.14
N TYR A 97 5.73 6.25 8.92
CA TYR A 97 5.98 4.87 8.45
C TYR A 97 7.06 4.16 9.27
N ARG A 98 8.10 4.87 9.74
CA ARG A 98 9.12 4.31 10.64
C ARG A 98 8.53 3.87 11.97
N ASP A 99 7.64 4.66 12.54
CA ASP A 99 6.98 4.34 13.81
C ASP A 99 6.10 3.10 13.67
N TYR A 100 5.28 3.03 12.60
CA TYR A 100 4.48 1.84 12.31
C TYR A 100 5.33 0.60 12.03
N LEU A 101 6.43 0.75 11.27
CA LEU A 101 7.38 -0.35 11.07
C LEU A 101 7.98 -0.83 12.40
N GLN A 102 8.28 0.08 13.32
CA GLN A 102 8.79 -0.28 14.64
C GLN A 102 7.75 -1.08 15.45
N HIS A 103 6.47 -0.72 15.39
CA HIS A 103 5.41 -1.52 15.99
C HIS A 103 5.36 -2.94 15.40
N LEU A 104 5.48 -3.09 14.07
CA LEU A 104 5.53 -4.40 13.44
C LEU A 104 6.76 -5.21 13.86
N ARG A 105 7.93 -4.57 14.05
CA ARG A 105 9.14 -5.23 14.55
C ARG A 105 8.96 -5.73 15.98
N THR A 106 8.41 -4.90 16.86
CA THR A 106 8.16 -5.25 18.26
C THR A 106 7.19 -6.43 18.37
N ALA A 107 6.23 -6.53 17.46
CA ALA A 107 5.26 -7.61 17.39
C ALA A 107 5.78 -8.87 16.66
N ASP A 108 7.04 -8.92 16.21
CA ASP A 108 7.64 -9.98 15.38
C ASP A 108 6.86 -10.25 14.08
N LEU A 109 6.17 -9.21 13.57
CA LEU A 109 5.39 -9.30 12.34
C LEU A 109 6.20 -8.99 11.07
N VAL A 110 7.49 -8.70 11.20
CA VAL A 110 8.39 -8.50 10.06
C VAL A 110 9.69 -9.25 10.22
N TYR A 111 10.28 -9.64 9.09
CA TYR A 111 11.55 -10.33 9.05
C TYR A 111 12.41 -9.89 7.87
N PRO A 112 13.76 -10.03 7.96
CA PRO A 112 14.67 -9.68 6.88
C PRO A 112 14.60 -10.71 5.74
N CYS A 113 14.54 -10.21 4.50
CA CYS A 113 14.56 -11.00 3.28
C CYS A 113 15.72 -10.56 2.39
N TYR A 114 16.61 -11.48 2.08
CA TYR A 114 17.82 -11.24 1.29
C TYR A 114 17.67 -11.65 -0.19
N CYS A 115 16.49 -12.16 -0.59
CA CYS A 115 16.25 -12.57 -1.97
C CYS A 115 16.15 -11.36 -2.92
N SER A 116 16.80 -11.47 -4.07
CA SER A 116 16.57 -10.60 -5.21
C SER A 116 15.22 -10.90 -5.88
N ARG A 117 14.74 -9.98 -6.73
CA ARG A 117 13.52 -10.23 -7.54
C ARG A 117 13.65 -11.46 -8.43
N ALA A 118 14.83 -11.68 -9.02
CA ALA A 118 15.10 -12.84 -9.88
C ALA A 118 15.03 -14.16 -9.08
N GLU A 119 15.65 -14.19 -7.89
CA GLU A 119 15.60 -15.36 -7.00
C GLU A 119 14.16 -15.67 -6.56
N VAL A 120 13.35 -14.65 -6.24
CA VAL A 120 11.93 -14.85 -5.91
C VAL A 120 11.18 -15.42 -7.11
N ALA A 121 11.34 -14.83 -8.31
CA ALA A 121 10.67 -15.30 -9.52
C ALA A 121 11.04 -16.75 -9.87
N GLN A 122 12.31 -17.12 -9.72
CA GLN A 122 12.79 -18.48 -9.95
C GLN A 122 12.20 -19.46 -8.93
N ALA A 123 12.24 -19.11 -7.65
CA ALA A 123 11.70 -19.95 -6.58
C ALA A 123 10.18 -20.16 -6.72
N THR A 124 9.46 -19.13 -7.16
CA THR A 124 8.02 -19.24 -7.42
C THR A 124 7.73 -20.18 -8.59
N ARG A 125 8.51 -20.11 -9.68
CA ARG A 125 8.35 -21.04 -10.83
C ARG A 125 8.55 -22.49 -10.44
N ILE A 126 9.47 -22.77 -9.50
CA ILE A 126 9.75 -24.12 -9.00
C ILE A 126 8.64 -24.60 -8.07
N ALA A 127 8.09 -23.70 -7.25
CA ALA A 127 7.05 -24.02 -6.26
C ALA A 127 5.63 -24.10 -6.85
N SER A 128 5.39 -23.47 -7.99
CA SER A 128 4.08 -23.46 -8.64
C SER A 128 4.03 -24.53 -9.73
N ALA A 129 3.30 -25.63 -9.49
CA ALA A 129 2.67 -26.36 -10.58
C ALA A 129 1.73 -25.35 -11.32
N PRO A 130 1.49 -25.51 -12.65
CA PRO A 130 0.68 -24.58 -13.41
C PRO A 130 -0.73 -24.52 -12.85
N GLN A 131 -0.99 -23.54 -11.99
CA GLN A 131 -2.33 -23.21 -11.52
C GLN A 131 -2.94 -22.24 -12.50
N GLN A 132 -3.96 -22.69 -13.21
CA GLN A 132 -4.81 -21.88 -14.06
C GLN A 132 -5.48 -20.80 -13.17
N GLY A 133 -5.31 -19.52 -13.50
CA GLY A 133 -6.10 -18.42 -12.96
C GLY A 133 -5.42 -17.43 -12.03
N ALA A 134 -4.10 -17.44 -11.84
CA ALA A 134 -3.45 -16.39 -11.04
C ALA A 134 -3.13 -15.16 -11.92
N GLU A 135 -4.00 -14.18 -11.91
CA GLU A 135 -3.72 -12.82 -12.44
C GLU A 135 -2.72 -12.02 -11.58
N GLU A 136 -2.34 -12.53 -10.41
CA GLU A 136 -1.41 -11.91 -9.48
C GLU A 136 0.01 -12.44 -9.69
N GLY A 137 0.99 -11.53 -9.66
CA GLY A 137 2.41 -11.83 -9.87
C GLY A 137 2.97 -12.90 -8.92
N PRO A 138 4.23 -13.34 -9.11
CA PRO A 138 4.80 -14.49 -8.41
C PRO A 138 4.81 -14.27 -6.90
N ARG A 139 4.09 -15.15 -6.18
CA ARG A 139 3.98 -15.15 -4.73
C ARG A 139 5.31 -15.54 -4.09
N TYR A 140 5.72 -14.83 -3.06
CA TYR A 140 6.95 -15.13 -2.33
C TYR A 140 6.86 -16.49 -1.60
N PRO A 141 7.77 -17.43 -1.83
CA PRO A 141 7.69 -18.80 -1.27
C PRO A 141 8.13 -18.93 0.19
N GLY A 142 8.46 -17.81 0.88
CA GLY A 142 8.86 -17.83 2.28
C GLY A 142 10.33 -18.18 2.54
N THR A 143 11.20 -18.20 1.54
CA THR A 143 12.61 -18.65 1.63
C THR A 143 13.38 -18.05 2.83
N CYS A 144 13.17 -16.80 3.17
CA CYS A 144 13.86 -16.15 4.30
C CYS A 144 13.03 -16.10 5.59
N ARG A 145 11.80 -16.64 5.59
CA ARG A 145 10.87 -16.56 6.72
C ARG A 145 11.41 -17.23 8.00
N THR A 146 12.18 -18.28 7.85
CA THR A 146 12.70 -19.14 8.93
C THR A 146 14.21 -19.12 9.06
N LEU A 147 14.91 -18.14 8.44
CA LEU A 147 16.37 -18.04 8.54
C LEU A 147 16.83 -17.91 9.99
N THR A 148 17.80 -18.74 10.37
CA THR A 148 18.49 -18.62 11.64
C THR A 148 19.36 -17.37 11.71
N ARG A 149 19.74 -16.95 12.91
CA ARG A 149 20.66 -15.82 13.12
C ARG A 149 21.98 -16.00 12.37
N GLN A 150 22.52 -17.24 12.35
CA GLN A 150 23.78 -17.55 11.65
C GLN A 150 23.62 -17.39 10.12
N GLN A 151 22.51 -17.86 9.55
CA GLN A 151 22.24 -17.71 8.11
C GLN A 151 22.07 -16.25 7.71
N ARG A 152 21.38 -15.45 8.54
CA ARG A 152 21.26 -13.98 8.32
C ARG A 152 22.62 -13.32 8.33
N ALA A 153 23.46 -13.60 9.33
CA ALA A 153 24.83 -13.07 9.42
C ALA A 153 25.69 -13.44 8.21
N ALA A 154 25.53 -14.64 7.65
CA ALA A 154 26.24 -15.05 6.43
C ALA A 154 25.84 -14.21 5.20
N TYR A 155 24.52 -13.90 5.04
CA TYR A 155 24.07 -13.02 3.97
C TYR A 155 24.63 -11.58 4.14
N GLU A 156 24.62 -11.08 5.37
CA GLU A 156 25.15 -9.74 5.70
C GLU A 156 26.65 -9.66 5.47
N ALA A 157 27.40 -10.69 5.88
CA ALA A 157 28.85 -10.81 5.60
C ALA A 157 29.16 -10.87 4.10
N ALA A 158 28.25 -11.42 3.29
CA ALA A 158 28.33 -11.40 1.83
C ALA A 158 27.89 -10.06 1.21
N GLY A 159 27.65 -9.00 2.01
CA GLY A 159 27.28 -7.67 1.56
C GLY A 159 25.81 -7.53 1.13
N ARG A 160 24.95 -8.53 1.38
CA ARG A 160 23.52 -8.43 1.03
C ARG A 160 22.79 -7.57 2.04
N ARG A 161 22.08 -6.56 1.56
CA ARG A 161 21.18 -5.72 2.37
C ARG A 161 19.76 -6.31 2.32
N PRO A 162 19.12 -6.57 3.46
CA PRO A 162 17.79 -7.14 3.48
C PRO A 162 16.71 -6.09 3.16
N ALA A 163 15.70 -6.53 2.42
CA ALA A 163 14.38 -5.92 2.50
C ALA A 163 13.66 -6.46 3.75
N LEU A 164 12.62 -5.76 4.22
CA LEU A 164 11.76 -6.25 5.29
C LEU A 164 10.45 -6.74 4.70
N ARG A 165 10.05 -7.95 5.07
CA ARG A 165 8.75 -8.53 4.69
C ARG A 165 7.83 -8.62 5.88
N PHE A 166 6.54 -8.35 5.63
CA PHE A 166 5.48 -8.65 6.59
C PHE A 166 5.27 -10.16 6.64
N ARG A 167 5.21 -10.68 7.85
CA ARG A 167 4.89 -12.07 8.14
C ARG A 167 3.38 -12.22 8.20
N VAL A 168 2.77 -12.64 7.11
CA VAL A 168 1.33 -12.91 7.09
C VAL A 168 1.04 -14.06 8.05
N PRO A 169 0.13 -13.88 9.02
CA PRO A 169 -0.27 -14.97 9.91
C PRO A 169 -0.86 -16.12 9.11
N ASP A 170 -0.42 -17.33 9.44
CA ASP A 170 -0.97 -18.56 8.86
C ASP A 170 -2.46 -18.66 9.22
N GLU A 171 -3.26 -19.29 8.36
CA GLU A 171 -4.71 -19.48 8.55
C GLU A 171 -5.54 -18.19 8.70
N ARG A 172 -4.97 -17.00 8.37
CA ARG A 172 -5.73 -15.76 8.46
C ARG A 172 -6.73 -15.64 7.30
N ILE A 173 -8.01 -15.63 7.65
CA ILE A 173 -9.11 -15.35 6.73
C ILE A 173 -9.59 -13.91 6.97
N VAL A 174 -9.78 -13.16 5.89
CA VAL A 174 -10.38 -11.82 5.90
C VAL A 174 -11.63 -11.86 5.06
N THR A 175 -12.73 -11.39 5.62
CA THR A 175 -14.00 -11.22 4.91
C THR A 175 -14.39 -9.75 4.94
N PHE A 176 -14.77 -9.22 3.80
CA PHE A 176 -15.31 -7.87 3.68
C PHE A 176 -16.45 -7.85 2.64
N ASN A 177 -17.26 -6.80 2.71
CA ASN A 177 -18.35 -6.61 1.76
C ASN A 177 -17.94 -5.56 0.74
N ASP A 178 -17.68 -5.99 -0.49
CA ASP A 178 -17.46 -5.11 -1.62
C ASP A 178 -18.82 -4.63 -2.14
N LEU A 179 -18.92 -3.34 -2.51
CA LEU A 179 -20.19 -2.76 -2.93
C LEU A 179 -20.65 -3.22 -4.32
N ILE A 180 -19.74 -3.78 -5.12
CA ILE A 180 -20.01 -4.27 -6.47
C ILE A 180 -20.05 -5.79 -6.49
N GLU A 181 -19.02 -6.44 -5.92
CA GLU A 181 -18.84 -7.90 -5.94
C GLU A 181 -19.57 -8.62 -4.78
N GLY A 182 -20.05 -7.87 -3.76
CA GLY A 182 -20.69 -8.44 -2.59
C GLY A 182 -19.69 -8.96 -1.56
N SER A 183 -20.02 -10.04 -0.86
CA SER A 183 -19.18 -10.61 0.19
C SER A 183 -17.96 -11.33 -0.39
N ILE A 184 -16.76 -10.81 -0.12
CA ILE A 184 -15.49 -11.40 -0.52
C ILE A 184 -14.79 -11.98 0.69
N THR A 185 -14.37 -13.24 0.58
CA THR A 185 -13.61 -13.95 1.62
C THR A 185 -12.30 -14.43 1.05
N GLN A 186 -11.18 -14.07 1.68
CA GLN A 186 -9.85 -14.43 1.23
C GLN A 186 -9.02 -15.05 2.34
N HIS A 187 -8.32 -16.13 2.02
CA HIS A 187 -7.25 -16.67 2.84
C HIS A 187 -5.98 -15.89 2.54
N VAL A 188 -5.57 -14.98 3.43
CA VAL A 188 -4.56 -13.95 3.16
C VAL A 188 -3.20 -14.53 2.76
N GLN A 189 -2.78 -15.63 3.42
CA GLN A 189 -1.52 -16.31 3.08
C GLN A 189 -1.52 -16.85 1.64
N HIS A 190 -2.68 -17.30 1.15
CA HIS A 190 -2.82 -17.83 -0.20
C HIS A 190 -3.04 -16.75 -1.26
N ALA A 191 -3.77 -15.69 -0.92
CA ALA A 191 -4.06 -14.61 -1.84
C ALA A 191 -2.88 -13.64 -2.00
N VAL A 192 -2.23 -13.26 -0.90
CA VAL A 192 -1.19 -12.21 -0.88
C VAL A 192 0.19 -12.79 -0.55
N GLY A 193 0.28 -13.65 0.46
CA GLY A 193 1.55 -14.14 1.01
C GLY A 193 2.36 -13.03 1.71
N ASP A 194 3.61 -13.35 2.06
CA ASP A 194 4.50 -12.39 2.72
C ASP A 194 4.99 -11.32 1.72
N PHE A 195 4.64 -10.08 1.95
CA PHE A 195 4.96 -8.96 1.07
C PHE A 195 6.01 -8.01 1.66
N ILE A 196 6.70 -7.25 0.82
CA ILE A 196 7.71 -6.27 1.25
C ILE A 196 7.01 -5.07 1.87
N VAL A 197 7.45 -4.67 3.06
CA VAL A 197 7.04 -3.42 3.74
C VAL A 197 8.11 -2.32 3.64
N CYS A 198 9.38 -2.73 3.57
CA CYS A 198 10.50 -1.81 3.36
C CYS A 198 11.53 -2.47 2.44
N ARG A 199 11.97 -1.77 1.40
CA ARG A 199 12.96 -2.23 0.44
C ARG A 199 14.36 -2.21 1.06
N SER A 200 15.31 -2.91 0.44
CA SER A 200 16.71 -2.95 0.87
C SER A 200 17.44 -1.59 0.74
N ASP A 201 16.90 -0.66 -0.04
CA ASP A 201 17.37 0.73 -0.15
C ASP A 201 16.74 1.67 0.90
N GLY A 202 15.86 1.15 1.76
CA GLY A 202 15.20 1.89 2.82
C GLY A 202 13.89 2.56 2.42
N ILE A 203 13.47 2.45 1.17
CA ILE A 203 12.20 2.99 0.69
C ILE A 203 11.06 2.08 1.18
N PHE A 204 10.01 2.69 1.75
CA PHE A 204 8.81 1.97 2.14
C PHE A 204 8.04 1.50 0.91
N ALA A 205 7.50 0.29 0.99
CA ALA A 205 6.70 -0.26 -0.09
C ALA A 205 5.31 0.39 -0.11
N TYR A 206 4.76 0.55 -1.31
CA TYR A 206 3.44 1.12 -1.55
C TYR A 206 2.36 0.48 -0.67
N GLN A 207 2.28 -0.86 -0.68
CA GLN A 207 1.27 -1.59 0.11
C GLN A 207 1.33 -1.31 1.61
N PHE A 208 2.51 -1.03 2.15
CA PHE A 208 2.65 -0.67 3.55
C PHE A 208 2.20 0.77 3.80
N ALA A 209 2.69 1.71 3.00
CA ALA A 209 2.39 3.13 3.17
C ALA A 209 0.90 3.42 3.00
N VAL A 210 0.26 2.86 1.97
CA VAL A 210 -1.17 3.07 1.72
C VAL A 210 -2.04 2.55 2.86
N VAL A 211 -1.70 1.39 3.44
CA VAL A 211 -2.46 0.83 4.58
C VAL A 211 -2.31 1.69 5.83
N VAL A 212 -1.10 2.19 6.10
CA VAL A 212 -0.86 3.11 7.24
C VAL A 212 -1.65 4.39 7.05
N ASP A 213 -1.60 4.98 5.85
CA ASP A 213 -2.29 6.23 5.55
C ASP A 213 -3.81 6.08 5.59
N ASP A 214 -4.35 5.05 4.96
CA ASP A 214 -5.79 4.79 4.95
C ASP A 214 -6.31 4.48 6.36
N GLY A 215 -5.51 3.77 7.17
CA GLY A 215 -5.83 3.50 8.57
C GLY A 215 -5.84 4.75 9.45
N LEU A 216 -4.99 5.73 9.17
CA LEU A 216 -4.92 7.00 9.89
C LEU A 216 -5.96 8.00 9.42
N MET A 217 -6.17 8.09 8.12
CA MET A 217 -7.05 9.10 7.48
C MET A 217 -8.54 8.70 7.50
N ARG A 218 -8.87 7.46 7.83
CA ARG A 218 -10.21 6.81 8.03
C ARG A 218 -11.39 7.46 7.33
#